data_91e9894643b231a6e96622c12fafcca7
#
_entry.id   91e9894643b231a6e96622c12fafcca7
#
_cell.length_a   1.000
_cell.length_b   1.000
_cell.length_c   1.000
_cell.angle_alpha   90.00
_cell.angle_beta   90.00
_cell.angle_gamma   90.00
#
_symmetry.space_group_name_H-M   'P 1'
#
loop_
_entity.id
_entity.type
_entity.pdbx_description
1 polymer ?
#
loop_
_entity_poly.entity_id
_entity_poly.type
_entity_poly.pdbx_seq_one_letter_code
_entity_poly.pdbx_strand_id
1 'polypeptide(L)'
;MKNPYVPTAAGLYLNYLIHGMGVLLITLNMANLQEQWETDAAGVSIVISSLGIGKLATIVTGFLSDRFGRKPFIYLGIASYVVFFLGILLTKNIYLAYCCGIMAGLANSFLDSGTYPALMESFPNSASRANVLIKAFVSAGQFLLPFIISLLIWANMWYGWSFIIAAALMLLSAVYLIKMPFPDHRAKKESAEKSPAAAAAPQADSSKLDMVIFTLYGYIGMATFYLVSQWLAQYGEFVAGIPHESAIKLLSVYTAGSLTCVFVTAAFVKEVFSSAVAMIVYTFLSMIALLIVCLFPTPMVVTGFAFIIGFSAAGGVLQIGATIMAMSFPNGKGKATGIFYTAGSLASFTIPLITAKLSKMGIASIMWFDLLIAIVGFVIALYIGYRQLQVRAAARTSHVAATA
;
A
#
# COMPACT_ATOMS: atom_id res chain seq x y z
N MET A 1 -27.77 -19.50 7.73
CA MET A 1 -27.82 -19.25 6.26
C MET A 1 -26.42 -18.81 5.79
N LYS A 2 -25.92 -19.35 4.66
CA LYS A 2 -24.66 -18.91 4.07
C LYS A 2 -24.85 -17.48 3.56
N ASN A 3 -23.91 -16.57 3.84
CA ASN A 3 -23.96 -15.18 3.37
C ASN A 3 -23.95 -15.15 1.83
N PRO A 4 -24.97 -14.57 1.16
CA PRO A 4 -25.08 -14.57 -0.30
C PRO A 4 -23.97 -13.75 -1.01
N TYR A 5 -23.24 -12.89 -0.27
CA TYR A 5 -22.19 -12.04 -0.82
C TYR A 5 -20.79 -12.68 -0.81
N VAL A 6 -20.63 -13.92 -0.31
CA VAL A 6 -19.34 -14.62 -0.32
C VAL A 6 -18.74 -14.74 -1.73
N PRO A 7 -19.51 -15.11 -2.78
CA PRO A 7 -18.99 -15.13 -4.16
C PRO A 7 -18.56 -13.76 -4.65
N THR A 8 -19.32 -12.71 -4.32
CA THR A 8 -18.93 -11.32 -4.65
C THR A 8 -17.60 -10.96 -4.01
N ALA A 9 -17.44 -11.25 -2.73
CA ALA A 9 -16.19 -11.00 -2.01
C ALA A 9 -14.99 -11.72 -2.66
N ALA A 10 -15.17 -12.96 -3.11
CA ALA A 10 -14.12 -13.71 -3.80
C ALA A 10 -13.64 -13.01 -5.08
N GLY A 11 -14.56 -12.50 -5.91
CA GLY A 11 -14.21 -11.72 -7.09
C GLY A 11 -13.54 -10.39 -6.75
N LEU A 12 -13.99 -9.72 -5.68
CA LEU A 12 -13.37 -8.48 -5.20
C LEU A 12 -11.94 -8.72 -4.70
N TYR A 13 -11.70 -9.80 -3.96
CA TYR A 13 -10.35 -10.17 -3.52
C TYR A 13 -9.45 -10.56 -4.69
N LEU A 14 -9.99 -11.25 -5.71
CA LEU A 14 -9.23 -11.54 -6.92
C LEU A 14 -8.77 -10.25 -7.62
N ASN A 15 -9.61 -9.22 -7.72
CA ASN A 15 -9.21 -7.92 -8.25
C ASN A 15 -8.03 -7.32 -7.47
N TYR A 16 -7.99 -7.48 -6.15
CA TYR A 16 -6.89 -6.98 -5.32
C TYR A 16 -5.63 -7.83 -5.40
N LEU A 17 -5.74 -9.13 -5.67
CA LEU A 17 -4.59 -9.95 -6.01
C LEU A 17 -3.94 -9.44 -7.30
N ILE A 18 -4.75 -9.17 -8.34
CA ILE A 18 -4.26 -8.65 -9.62
C ILE A 18 -3.75 -7.21 -9.48
N HIS A 19 -4.42 -6.38 -8.64
CA HIS A 19 -3.91 -5.05 -8.29
C HIS A 19 -2.51 -5.13 -7.65
N GLY A 20 -2.30 -6.07 -6.73
CA GLY A 20 -0.99 -6.31 -6.13
C GLY A 20 0.09 -6.63 -7.18
N MET A 21 -0.23 -7.45 -8.18
CA MET A 21 0.65 -7.69 -9.33
C MET A 21 0.87 -6.39 -10.12
N GLY A 22 -0.20 -5.66 -10.44
CA GLY A 22 -0.18 -4.47 -11.28
C GLY A 22 0.74 -3.36 -10.77
N VAL A 23 0.81 -3.18 -9.45
CA VAL A 23 1.70 -2.19 -8.81
C VAL A 23 3.17 -2.44 -9.12
N LEU A 24 3.58 -3.70 -9.31
CA LEU A 24 4.97 -4.11 -9.48
C LEU A 24 5.34 -4.49 -10.92
N LEU A 25 4.36 -4.57 -11.84
CA LEU A 25 4.60 -5.02 -13.21
C LEU A 25 5.61 -4.15 -13.94
N ILE A 26 5.52 -2.82 -13.84
CA ILE A 26 6.50 -1.91 -14.47
C ILE A 26 7.87 -2.11 -13.82
N THR A 27 7.94 -2.17 -12.50
CA THR A 27 9.17 -2.30 -11.74
C THR A 27 9.94 -3.57 -12.10
N LEU A 28 9.25 -4.72 -12.15
CA LEU A 28 9.88 -6.01 -12.42
C LEU A 28 10.20 -6.24 -13.90
N ASN A 29 9.60 -5.48 -14.81
CA ASN A 29 9.91 -5.48 -16.24
C ASN A 29 10.74 -4.25 -16.63
N MET A 30 11.40 -3.57 -15.67
CA MET A 30 12.07 -2.31 -15.89
C MET A 30 13.10 -2.36 -17.04
N ALA A 31 13.91 -3.40 -17.10
CA ALA A 31 14.91 -3.57 -18.17
C ALA A 31 14.27 -3.65 -19.56
N ASN A 32 13.22 -4.46 -19.72
CA ASN A 32 12.50 -4.58 -20.99
C ASN A 32 11.79 -3.28 -21.41
N LEU A 33 11.27 -2.55 -20.44
CA LEU A 33 10.58 -1.28 -20.67
C LEU A 33 11.55 -0.13 -20.97
N GLN A 34 12.78 -0.17 -20.43
CA GLN A 34 13.84 0.75 -20.84
C GLN A 34 14.15 0.61 -22.35
N GLU A 35 14.27 -0.63 -22.81
CA GLU A 35 14.49 -0.92 -24.23
C GLU A 35 13.28 -0.53 -25.08
N GLN A 36 12.06 -0.90 -24.67
CA GLN A 36 10.83 -0.59 -25.40
C GLN A 36 10.60 0.93 -25.57
N TRP A 37 10.92 1.73 -24.56
CA TRP A 37 10.70 3.19 -24.55
C TRP A 37 11.96 4.00 -24.86
N GLU A 38 13.06 3.34 -25.23
CA GLU A 38 14.36 3.96 -25.52
C GLU A 38 14.79 4.94 -24.41
N THR A 39 14.72 4.50 -23.15
CA THR A 39 14.96 5.33 -21.97
C THR A 39 15.84 4.62 -20.95
N ASP A 40 16.24 5.34 -19.92
CA ASP A 40 16.96 4.80 -18.76
C ASP A 40 16.00 4.42 -17.61
N ALA A 41 16.55 3.86 -16.51
CA ALA A 41 15.79 3.53 -15.32
C ALA A 41 15.09 4.76 -14.71
N ALA A 42 15.66 5.95 -14.89
CA ALA A 42 15.05 7.19 -14.44
C ALA A 42 13.75 7.49 -15.21
N GLY A 43 13.76 7.30 -16.53
CA GLY A 43 12.58 7.47 -17.38
C GLY A 43 11.44 6.51 -16.98
N VAL A 44 11.77 5.23 -16.74
CA VAL A 44 10.79 4.25 -16.26
C VAL A 44 10.24 4.64 -14.87
N SER A 45 11.09 5.11 -13.96
CA SER A 45 10.67 5.58 -12.64
C SER A 45 9.73 6.79 -12.72
N ILE A 46 9.94 7.70 -13.69
CA ILE A 46 9.00 8.79 -13.96
C ILE A 46 7.64 8.24 -14.38
N VAL A 47 7.58 7.22 -15.25
CA VAL A 47 6.30 6.57 -15.61
C VAL A 47 5.64 5.95 -14.38
N ILE A 48 6.39 5.29 -13.49
CA ILE A 48 5.86 4.75 -12.23
C ILE A 48 5.23 5.85 -11.36
N SER A 49 5.80 7.07 -11.34
CA SER A 49 5.23 8.18 -10.56
C SER A 49 3.79 8.51 -10.94
N SER A 50 3.42 8.30 -12.20
CA SER A 50 2.08 8.59 -12.70
C SER A 50 0.97 7.78 -12.01
N LEU A 51 1.30 6.58 -11.47
CA LEU A 51 0.37 5.80 -10.66
C LEU A 51 -0.08 6.58 -9.42
N GLY A 52 0.84 7.34 -8.82
CA GLY A 52 0.55 8.19 -7.66
C GLY A 52 -0.45 9.30 -7.99
N ILE A 53 -0.35 9.93 -9.18
CA ILE A 53 -1.30 10.97 -9.62
C ILE A 53 -2.73 10.43 -9.69
N GLY A 54 -2.92 9.30 -10.37
CA GLY A 54 -4.25 8.70 -10.49
C GLY A 54 -4.85 8.34 -9.13
N LYS A 55 -4.01 7.93 -8.17
CA LYS A 55 -4.43 7.58 -6.82
C LYS A 55 -4.92 8.78 -5.99
N LEU A 56 -4.52 10.00 -6.31
CA LEU A 56 -5.04 11.21 -5.65
C LEU A 56 -6.55 11.41 -5.90
N ALA A 57 -7.11 10.80 -6.93
CA ALA A 57 -8.54 10.85 -7.23
C ALA A 57 -9.42 10.09 -6.21
N THR A 58 -8.86 9.33 -5.26
CA THR A 58 -9.60 8.46 -4.34
C THR A 58 -10.68 9.22 -3.55
N ILE A 59 -10.43 10.47 -3.16
CA ILE A 59 -11.41 11.29 -2.44
C ILE A 59 -12.64 11.55 -3.30
N VAL A 60 -12.43 11.94 -4.57
CA VAL A 60 -13.51 12.26 -5.51
C VAL A 60 -14.28 10.99 -5.90
N THR A 61 -13.55 9.92 -6.21
CA THR A 61 -14.16 8.63 -6.59
C THR A 61 -14.96 8.01 -5.44
N GLY A 62 -14.53 8.21 -4.18
CA GLY A 62 -15.27 7.79 -3.00
C GLY A 62 -16.63 8.46 -2.90
N PHE A 63 -16.67 9.80 -3.03
CA PHE A 63 -17.91 10.55 -3.03
C PHE A 63 -18.86 10.14 -4.19
N LEU A 64 -18.31 9.95 -5.38
CA LEU A 64 -19.09 9.52 -6.53
C LEU A 64 -19.62 8.08 -6.37
N SER A 65 -18.83 7.17 -5.78
CA SER A 65 -19.26 5.80 -5.47
C SER A 65 -20.43 5.76 -4.47
N ASP A 66 -20.45 6.69 -3.50
CA ASP A 66 -21.59 6.83 -2.58
C ASP A 66 -22.86 7.28 -3.29
N ARG A 67 -22.74 8.04 -4.38
CA ARG A 67 -23.87 8.55 -5.15
C ARG A 67 -24.38 7.56 -6.20
N PHE A 68 -23.48 6.93 -6.95
CA PHE A 68 -23.81 6.10 -8.12
C PHE A 68 -23.81 4.59 -7.83
N GLY A 69 -23.34 4.18 -6.66
CA GLY A 69 -23.26 2.80 -6.22
C GLY A 69 -21.90 2.16 -6.41
N ARG A 70 -21.66 1.03 -5.75
CA ARG A 70 -20.36 0.35 -5.65
C ARG A 70 -19.95 -0.36 -6.95
N LYS A 71 -20.88 -1.10 -7.53
CA LYS A 71 -20.66 -1.96 -8.69
C LYS A 71 -20.09 -1.22 -9.91
N PRO A 72 -20.63 -0.05 -10.35
CA PRO A 72 -20.05 0.70 -11.46
C PRO A 72 -18.59 1.10 -11.25
N PHE A 73 -18.22 1.48 -10.01
CA PHE A 73 -16.84 1.89 -9.69
C PHE A 73 -15.86 0.73 -9.75
N ILE A 74 -16.27 -0.47 -9.35
CA ILE A 74 -15.47 -1.68 -9.49
C ILE A 74 -15.20 -1.97 -10.97
N TYR A 75 -16.20 -1.85 -11.84
CA TYR A 75 -16.03 -2.03 -13.29
C TYR A 75 -15.17 -0.96 -13.94
N LEU A 76 -15.30 0.31 -13.51
CA LEU A 76 -14.40 1.39 -13.95
C LEU A 76 -12.95 1.08 -13.54
N GLY A 77 -12.75 0.56 -12.33
CA GLY A 77 -11.44 0.13 -11.86
C GLY A 77 -10.85 -0.99 -12.71
N ILE A 78 -11.64 -2.03 -12.99
CA ILE A 78 -11.23 -3.14 -13.87
C ILE A 78 -10.89 -2.62 -15.27
N ALA A 79 -11.75 -1.81 -15.88
CA ALA A 79 -11.52 -1.24 -17.21
C ALA A 79 -10.24 -0.40 -17.25
N SER A 80 -10.02 0.44 -16.24
CA SER A 80 -8.81 1.25 -16.12
C SER A 80 -7.55 0.40 -15.99
N TYR A 81 -7.60 -0.73 -15.27
CA TYR A 81 -6.47 -1.68 -15.20
C TYR A 81 -6.20 -2.36 -16.54
N VAL A 82 -7.23 -2.78 -17.26
CA VAL A 82 -7.07 -3.37 -18.60
C VAL A 82 -6.42 -2.37 -19.55
N VAL A 83 -6.88 -1.11 -19.55
CA VAL A 83 -6.26 -0.03 -20.33
C VAL A 83 -4.81 0.18 -19.93
N PHE A 84 -4.49 0.17 -18.64
CA PHE A 84 -3.12 0.26 -18.16
C PHE A 84 -2.25 -0.90 -18.67
N PHE A 85 -2.64 -2.14 -18.43
CA PHE A 85 -1.84 -3.31 -18.79
C PHE A 85 -1.57 -3.38 -20.30
N LEU A 86 -2.61 -3.21 -21.11
CA LEU A 86 -2.47 -3.26 -22.57
C LEU A 86 -1.80 -1.99 -23.10
N GLY A 87 -2.08 -0.83 -22.53
CA GLY A 87 -1.49 0.43 -22.94
C GLY A 87 0.02 0.47 -22.72
N ILE A 88 0.51 0.03 -21.55
CA ILE A 88 1.95 -0.09 -21.27
C ILE A 88 2.62 -1.03 -22.26
N LEU A 89 1.99 -2.15 -22.56
CA LEU A 89 2.54 -3.19 -23.43
C LEU A 89 2.63 -2.73 -24.90
N LEU A 90 1.62 -2.00 -25.37
CA LEU A 90 1.50 -1.64 -26.79
C LEU A 90 2.19 -0.33 -27.15
N THR A 91 2.48 0.54 -26.18
CA THR A 91 3.08 1.84 -26.47
C THR A 91 4.60 1.81 -26.45
N LYS A 92 5.22 2.42 -27.48
CA LYS A 92 6.65 2.76 -27.51
C LYS A 92 6.92 4.20 -27.05
N ASN A 93 5.88 5.00 -26.88
CA ASN A 93 6.01 6.39 -26.48
C ASN A 93 5.89 6.54 -24.98
N ILE A 94 6.94 7.05 -24.34
CA ILE A 94 7.02 7.22 -22.88
C ILE A 94 5.95 8.17 -22.32
N TYR A 95 5.52 9.19 -23.09
CA TYR A 95 4.46 10.11 -22.66
C TYR A 95 3.10 9.41 -22.62
N LEU A 96 2.85 8.54 -23.61
CA LEU A 96 1.63 7.74 -23.62
C LEU A 96 1.68 6.67 -22.51
N ALA A 97 2.85 6.07 -22.24
CA ALA A 97 3.07 5.19 -21.11
C ALA A 97 2.77 5.90 -19.77
N TYR A 98 3.16 7.16 -19.64
CA TYR A 98 2.85 7.99 -18.47
C TYR A 98 1.33 8.16 -18.30
N CYS A 99 0.60 8.45 -19.38
CA CYS A 99 -0.86 8.53 -19.35
C CYS A 99 -1.50 7.17 -18.96
N CYS A 100 -0.97 6.06 -19.48
CA CYS A 100 -1.42 4.71 -19.09
C CYS A 100 -1.16 4.43 -17.60
N GLY A 101 -0.04 4.91 -17.05
CA GLY A 101 0.24 4.81 -15.62
C GLY A 101 -0.75 5.57 -14.74
N ILE A 102 -1.23 6.75 -15.19
CA ILE A 102 -2.33 7.47 -14.50
C ILE A 102 -3.58 6.59 -14.43
N MET A 103 -3.88 5.82 -15.49
CA MET A 103 -5.01 4.87 -15.49
C MET A 103 -4.88 3.79 -14.42
N ALA A 104 -3.67 3.31 -14.11
CA ALA A 104 -3.45 2.37 -13.00
C ALA A 104 -3.76 3.01 -11.64
N GLY A 105 -3.36 4.26 -11.42
CA GLY A 105 -3.69 4.99 -10.21
C GLY A 105 -5.20 5.26 -10.07
N LEU A 106 -5.86 5.64 -11.16
CA LEU A 106 -7.32 5.78 -11.21
C LEU A 106 -8.02 4.44 -10.96
N ALA A 107 -7.50 3.33 -11.52
CA ALA A 107 -8.02 2.00 -11.29
C ALA A 107 -8.01 1.64 -9.80
N ASN A 108 -6.89 1.95 -9.11
CA ASN A 108 -6.82 1.78 -7.66
C ASN A 108 -7.87 2.64 -6.93
N SER A 109 -8.00 3.92 -7.29
CA SER A 109 -8.98 4.83 -6.71
C SER A 109 -10.42 4.34 -6.90
N PHE A 110 -10.77 3.84 -8.07
CA PHE A 110 -12.09 3.28 -8.37
C PHE A 110 -12.33 1.98 -7.60
N LEU A 111 -11.36 1.06 -7.58
CA LEU A 111 -11.49 -0.19 -6.83
C LEU A 111 -11.62 0.08 -5.32
N ASP A 112 -10.80 0.97 -4.75
CA ASP A 112 -10.87 1.30 -3.33
C ASP A 112 -12.25 1.88 -2.97
N SER A 113 -12.75 2.81 -3.78
CA SER A 113 -14.05 3.46 -3.57
C SER A 113 -15.25 2.53 -3.73
N GLY A 114 -15.11 1.45 -4.52
CA GLY A 114 -16.16 0.45 -4.70
C GLY A 114 -16.06 -0.71 -3.72
N THR A 115 -14.86 -1.27 -3.55
CA THR A 115 -14.66 -2.56 -2.87
C THR A 115 -14.71 -2.46 -1.36
N TYR A 116 -14.00 -1.49 -0.74
CA TYR A 116 -13.98 -1.37 0.72
C TYR A 116 -15.39 -1.21 1.31
N PRO A 117 -16.22 -0.27 0.82
CA PRO A 117 -17.57 -0.16 1.30
C PRO A 117 -18.44 -1.38 0.98
N ALA A 118 -18.31 -1.96 -0.23
CA ALA A 118 -19.08 -3.13 -0.61
C ALA A 118 -18.82 -4.34 0.33
N LEU A 119 -17.56 -4.55 0.73
CA LEU A 119 -17.22 -5.61 1.69
C LEU A 119 -17.74 -5.31 3.09
N MET A 120 -17.64 -4.04 3.56
CA MET A 120 -18.20 -3.65 4.85
C MET A 120 -19.74 -3.82 4.89
N GLU A 121 -20.41 -3.50 3.80
CA GLU A 121 -21.85 -3.66 3.63
C GLU A 121 -22.25 -5.14 3.54
N SER A 122 -21.44 -5.97 2.91
CA SER A 122 -21.63 -7.42 2.76
C SER A 122 -21.40 -8.20 4.05
N PHE A 123 -20.49 -7.74 4.91
CA PHE A 123 -20.07 -8.42 6.14
C PHE A 123 -20.11 -7.48 7.36
N PRO A 124 -21.29 -6.97 7.76
CA PRO A 124 -21.38 -5.94 8.81
C PRO A 124 -20.82 -6.39 10.17
N ASN A 125 -20.96 -7.69 10.51
CA ASN A 125 -20.46 -8.26 11.76
C ASN A 125 -18.94 -8.55 11.74
N SER A 126 -18.30 -8.49 10.57
CA SER A 126 -16.87 -8.80 10.38
C SER A 126 -16.20 -7.87 9.37
N ALA A 127 -16.69 -6.64 9.25
CA ALA A 127 -16.22 -5.65 8.28
C ALA A 127 -14.70 -5.41 8.35
N SER A 128 -14.14 -5.33 9.57
CA SER A 128 -12.71 -5.18 9.77
C SER A 128 -11.92 -6.36 9.20
N ARG A 129 -12.37 -7.60 9.43
CA ARG A 129 -11.73 -8.81 8.89
C ARG A 129 -11.80 -8.85 7.37
N ALA A 130 -12.94 -8.51 6.79
CA ALA A 130 -13.11 -8.45 5.34
C ALA A 130 -12.15 -7.44 4.70
N ASN A 131 -11.95 -6.28 5.30
CA ASN A 131 -11.02 -5.26 4.80
C ASN A 131 -9.54 -5.64 4.98
N VAL A 132 -9.19 -6.31 6.09
CA VAL A 132 -7.82 -6.82 6.30
C VAL A 132 -7.46 -7.87 5.24
N LEU A 133 -8.40 -8.71 4.82
CA LEU A 133 -8.18 -9.68 3.75
C LEU A 133 -7.82 -9.03 2.41
N ILE A 134 -8.31 -7.82 2.11
CA ILE A 134 -7.87 -7.07 0.92
C ILE A 134 -6.34 -6.96 0.90
N LYS A 135 -5.75 -6.52 2.02
CA LYS A 135 -4.29 -6.38 2.13
C LYS A 135 -3.56 -7.71 1.95
N ALA A 136 -4.12 -8.80 2.46
CA ALA A 136 -3.55 -10.13 2.27
C ALA A 136 -3.54 -10.54 0.78
N PHE A 137 -4.61 -10.27 0.03
CA PHE A 137 -4.68 -10.56 -1.40
C PHE A 137 -3.75 -9.65 -2.22
N VAL A 138 -3.63 -8.36 -1.89
CA VAL A 138 -2.61 -7.47 -2.49
C VAL A 138 -1.21 -8.06 -2.30
N SER A 139 -0.88 -8.41 -1.05
CA SER A 139 0.44 -8.98 -0.74
C SER A 139 0.66 -10.34 -1.42
N ALA A 140 -0.38 -11.17 -1.54
CA ALA A 140 -0.29 -12.43 -2.29
C ALA A 140 0.01 -12.18 -3.78
N GLY A 141 -0.62 -11.18 -4.40
CA GLY A 141 -0.31 -10.78 -5.78
C GLY A 141 1.13 -10.29 -5.95
N GLN A 142 1.59 -9.45 -5.03
CA GLN A 142 2.98 -8.97 -5.01
C GLN A 142 3.99 -10.11 -4.79
N PHE A 143 3.65 -11.10 -3.98
CA PHE A 143 4.47 -12.29 -3.73
C PHE A 143 4.54 -13.20 -4.95
N LEU A 144 3.42 -13.42 -5.64
CA LEU A 144 3.33 -14.36 -6.76
C LEU A 144 3.96 -13.81 -8.05
N LEU A 145 3.90 -12.50 -8.28
CA LEU A 145 4.34 -11.90 -9.54
C LEU A 145 5.81 -12.19 -9.89
N PRO A 146 6.80 -12.07 -8.97
CA PRO A 146 8.18 -12.40 -9.26
C PRO A 146 8.38 -13.86 -9.72
N PHE A 147 7.61 -14.80 -9.17
CA PHE A 147 7.68 -16.22 -9.62
C PHE A 147 7.09 -16.38 -11.02
N ILE A 148 5.99 -15.68 -11.35
CA ILE A 148 5.42 -15.71 -12.70
C ILE A 148 6.44 -15.16 -13.70
N ILE A 149 7.10 -14.03 -13.40
CA ILE A 149 8.11 -13.43 -14.27
C ILE A 149 9.34 -14.35 -14.39
N SER A 150 9.83 -14.92 -13.29
CA SER A 150 10.92 -15.89 -13.33
C SER A 150 10.59 -17.12 -14.20
N LEU A 151 9.36 -17.61 -14.13
CA LEU A 151 8.89 -18.71 -14.98
C LEU A 151 8.88 -18.33 -16.46
N LEU A 152 8.43 -17.11 -16.78
CA LEU A 152 8.45 -16.60 -18.16
C LEU A 152 9.89 -16.47 -18.70
N ILE A 153 10.81 -15.96 -17.88
CA ILE A 153 12.24 -15.88 -18.23
C ILE A 153 12.83 -17.28 -18.46
N TRP A 154 12.59 -18.22 -17.54
CA TRP A 154 13.06 -19.61 -17.67
C TRP A 154 12.51 -20.29 -18.92
N ALA A 155 11.26 -20.04 -19.28
CA ALA A 155 10.62 -20.57 -20.47
C ALA A 155 10.98 -19.82 -21.77
N ASN A 156 11.90 -18.84 -21.72
CA ASN A 156 12.23 -17.94 -22.83
C ASN A 156 11.01 -17.30 -23.50
N MET A 157 9.98 -16.99 -22.70
CA MET A 157 8.77 -16.34 -23.19
C MET A 157 8.94 -14.82 -23.19
N TRP A 158 8.22 -14.16 -24.09
CA TRP A 158 8.20 -12.71 -24.15
C TRP A 158 7.65 -12.10 -22.84
N TYR A 159 8.33 -11.09 -22.30
CA TYR A 159 7.96 -10.44 -21.02
C TYR A 159 6.51 -9.90 -20.99
N GLY A 160 5.98 -9.54 -22.17
CA GLY A 160 4.59 -9.02 -22.31
C GLY A 160 3.51 -9.99 -21.81
N TRP A 161 3.81 -11.29 -21.71
CA TRP A 161 2.87 -12.25 -21.14
C TRP A 161 2.50 -11.91 -19.69
N SER A 162 3.38 -11.28 -18.92
CA SER A 162 3.08 -10.87 -17.55
C SER A 162 1.93 -9.84 -17.50
N PHE A 163 1.88 -8.92 -18.47
CA PHE A 163 0.81 -7.93 -18.62
C PHE A 163 -0.48 -8.55 -19.19
N ILE A 164 -0.35 -9.45 -20.19
CA ILE A 164 -1.49 -10.12 -20.81
C ILE A 164 -2.21 -11.01 -19.79
N ILE A 165 -1.48 -11.76 -18.97
CA ILE A 165 -2.05 -12.59 -17.90
C ILE A 165 -2.82 -11.71 -16.91
N ALA A 166 -2.25 -10.59 -16.47
CA ALA A 166 -2.92 -9.67 -15.56
C ALA A 166 -4.20 -9.08 -16.17
N ALA A 167 -4.15 -8.65 -17.43
CA ALA A 167 -5.32 -8.13 -18.15
C ALA A 167 -6.41 -9.20 -18.32
N ALA A 168 -6.03 -10.43 -18.71
CA ALA A 168 -6.96 -11.54 -18.88
C ALA A 168 -7.65 -11.91 -17.55
N LEU A 169 -6.91 -11.98 -16.45
CA LEU A 169 -7.45 -12.23 -15.12
C LEU A 169 -8.43 -11.13 -14.68
N MET A 170 -8.13 -9.84 -14.98
CA MET A 170 -9.06 -8.72 -14.72
C MET A 170 -10.35 -8.87 -15.52
N LEU A 171 -10.27 -9.21 -16.81
CA LEU A 171 -11.44 -9.44 -17.65
C LEU A 171 -12.27 -10.64 -17.18
N LEU A 172 -11.62 -11.74 -16.78
CA LEU A 172 -12.30 -12.89 -16.20
C LEU A 172 -13.02 -12.53 -14.90
N SER A 173 -12.39 -11.73 -14.04
CA SER A 173 -13.03 -11.22 -12.83
C SER A 173 -14.24 -10.32 -13.16
N ALA A 174 -14.16 -9.48 -14.18
CA ALA A 174 -15.29 -8.68 -14.63
C ALA A 174 -16.48 -9.56 -15.05
N VAL A 175 -16.22 -10.57 -15.88
CA VAL A 175 -17.25 -11.52 -16.34
C VAL A 175 -17.86 -12.27 -15.14
N TYR A 176 -17.02 -12.74 -14.21
CA TYR A 176 -17.47 -13.41 -13.00
C TYR A 176 -18.41 -12.51 -12.16
N LEU A 177 -18.06 -11.26 -11.97
CA LEU A 177 -18.82 -10.31 -11.14
C LEU A 177 -20.15 -9.85 -11.77
N ILE A 178 -20.40 -10.09 -13.09
CA ILE A 178 -21.64 -9.66 -13.76
C ILE A 178 -22.88 -10.20 -13.02
N LYS A 179 -22.87 -11.50 -12.70
CA LYS A 179 -24.01 -12.21 -12.09
C LYS A 179 -23.98 -12.19 -10.56
N MET A 180 -22.95 -11.64 -9.94
CA MET A 180 -22.81 -11.65 -8.49
C MET A 180 -23.69 -10.58 -7.83
N PRO A 181 -24.35 -10.91 -6.70
CA PRO A 181 -25.16 -9.95 -5.96
C PRO A 181 -24.28 -8.93 -5.25
N PHE A 182 -24.65 -7.65 -5.32
CA PHE A 182 -24.04 -6.58 -4.55
C PHE A 182 -25.01 -6.06 -3.50
N PRO A 183 -24.52 -5.61 -2.33
CA PRO A 183 -25.37 -5.00 -1.31
C PRO A 183 -26.02 -3.71 -1.83
N ASP A 184 -27.27 -3.48 -1.46
CA ASP A 184 -27.95 -2.24 -1.79
C ASP A 184 -27.44 -1.11 -0.90
N HIS A 185 -26.73 -0.17 -1.51
CA HIS A 185 -26.14 0.97 -0.83
C HIS A 185 -27.16 2.01 -0.36
N ARG A 186 -28.38 2.02 -0.92
CA ARG A 186 -29.43 2.98 -0.57
C ARG A 186 -30.13 2.63 0.73
N ALA A 187 -30.41 1.36 0.96
CA ALA A 187 -31.10 0.91 2.16
C ALA A 187 -30.34 1.20 3.48
N LYS A 188 -29.04 1.38 3.42
CA LYS A 188 -28.18 1.60 4.60
C LYS A 188 -27.91 3.07 4.93
N LYS A 189 -28.07 3.99 3.97
CA LYS A 189 -27.96 5.41 4.22
C LYS A 189 -29.02 5.89 5.20
N GLU A 190 -30.24 5.37 5.08
CA GLU A 190 -31.34 5.63 6.02
C GLU A 190 -31.12 5.04 7.43
N SER A 191 -30.38 3.93 7.53
CA SER A 191 -30.05 3.31 8.81
C SER A 191 -28.87 3.95 9.53
N ALA A 192 -27.90 4.52 8.79
CA ALA A 192 -26.73 5.21 9.38
C ALA A 192 -27.07 6.60 9.91
N GLU A 193 -28.06 7.27 9.33
CA GLU A 193 -28.58 8.57 9.84
C GLU A 193 -29.35 8.40 11.17
N LYS A 194 -29.76 7.18 11.51
CA LYS A 194 -30.53 6.87 12.74
C LYS A 194 -29.69 6.28 13.87
N SER A 195 -28.37 6.09 13.69
CA SER A 195 -27.51 5.56 14.75
C SER A 195 -26.92 6.70 15.58
N PRO A 196 -27.17 6.74 16.90
CA PRO A 196 -26.53 7.74 17.75
C PRO A 196 -25.01 7.57 17.67
N ALA A 197 -24.31 8.67 17.45
CA ALA A 197 -22.85 8.71 17.48
C ALA A 197 -22.36 8.05 18.78
N ALA A 198 -21.43 7.09 18.63
CA ALA A 198 -20.79 6.44 19.76
C ALA A 198 -20.27 7.50 20.73
N ALA A 199 -20.64 7.35 22.02
CA ALA A 199 -20.34 8.25 23.11
C ALA A 199 -18.86 8.70 23.07
N ALA A 200 -18.67 9.99 23.22
CA ALA A 200 -17.37 10.66 23.20
C ALA A 200 -16.42 10.05 24.22
N ALA A 201 -15.34 9.44 23.74
CA ALA A 201 -14.18 9.17 24.57
C ALA A 201 -13.54 10.52 24.99
N PRO A 202 -12.84 10.57 26.16
CA PRO A 202 -12.25 11.81 26.66
C PRO A 202 -11.41 12.50 25.59
N GLN A 203 -11.66 13.79 25.39
CA GLN A 203 -10.96 14.62 24.41
C GLN A 203 -9.48 14.71 24.80
N ALA A 204 -8.60 14.04 24.05
CA ALA A 204 -7.22 14.44 24.02
C ALA A 204 -7.13 15.73 23.18
N ASP A 205 -6.59 16.78 23.75
CA ASP A 205 -6.36 18.07 23.09
C ASP A 205 -5.24 17.88 22.04
N SER A 206 -5.61 17.34 20.87
CA SER A 206 -4.66 17.06 19.77
C SER A 206 -4.39 18.37 19.06
N SER A 207 -3.14 18.83 19.15
CA SER A 207 -2.70 20.10 18.60
C SER A 207 -2.65 20.03 17.06
N LYS A 208 -2.69 21.20 16.40
CA LYS A 208 -2.43 21.32 14.95
C LYS A 208 -1.07 20.72 14.58
N LEU A 209 -0.09 20.80 15.47
CA LEU A 209 1.24 20.21 15.32
C LEU A 209 1.16 18.67 15.24
N ASP A 210 0.35 18.04 16.10
CA ASP A 210 0.17 16.58 16.06
C ASP A 210 -0.42 16.15 14.70
N MET A 211 -1.37 16.89 14.14
CA MET A 211 -1.92 16.63 12.81
C MET A 211 -0.83 16.65 11.73
N VAL A 212 0.04 17.66 11.73
CA VAL A 212 1.16 17.77 10.77
C VAL A 212 2.13 16.62 10.93
N ILE A 213 2.51 16.27 12.15
CA ILE A 213 3.46 15.20 12.42
C ILE A 213 2.91 13.83 11.99
N PHE A 214 1.65 13.53 12.27
CA PHE A 214 1.00 12.31 11.79
C PHE A 214 0.90 12.28 10.26
N THR A 215 0.60 13.41 9.64
CA THR A 215 0.54 13.54 8.18
C THR A 215 1.91 13.23 7.56
N LEU A 216 2.97 13.79 8.13
CA LEU A 216 4.35 13.53 7.70
C LEU A 216 4.72 12.04 7.91
N TYR A 217 4.28 11.43 9.01
CA TYR A 217 4.49 10.00 9.25
C TYR A 217 3.78 9.13 8.20
N GLY A 218 2.58 9.51 7.77
CA GLY A 218 1.87 8.85 6.66
C GLY A 218 2.62 8.92 5.34
N TYR A 219 3.22 10.08 5.04
CA TYR A 219 4.11 10.24 3.89
C TYR A 219 5.33 9.32 3.99
N ILE A 220 6.04 9.35 5.12
CA ILE A 220 7.27 8.57 5.38
C ILE A 220 7.00 7.07 5.31
N GLY A 221 5.94 6.58 5.95
CA GLY A 221 5.60 5.17 5.93
C GLY A 221 5.30 4.63 4.53
N MET A 222 4.67 5.45 3.68
CA MET A 222 4.45 5.08 2.28
C MET A 222 5.73 5.23 1.45
N ALA A 223 6.56 6.25 1.75
CA ALA A 223 7.79 6.52 1.03
C ALA A 223 8.76 5.34 1.12
N THR A 224 9.09 4.88 2.34
CA THR A 224 9.99 3.72 2.56
C THR A 224 9.41 2.45 1.93
N PHE A 225 8.12 2.16 2.13
CA PHE A 225 7.47 1.01 1.49
C PHE A 225 7.63 1.04 -0.03
N TYR A 226 7.33 2.19 -0.64
CA TYR A 226 7.29 2.33 -2.10
C TYR A 226 8.69 2.30 -2.70
N LEU A 227 9.65 2.97 -2.07
CA LEU A 227 11.04 3.06 -2.50
C LEU A 227 11.69 1.67 -2.53
N VAL A 228 11.60 0.92 -1.42
CA VAL A 228 12.17 -0.43 -1.37
C VAL A 228 11.48 -1.35 -2.37
N SER A 229 10.15 -1.34 -2.45
CA SER A 229 9.43 -2.19 -3.41
C SER A 229 9.78 -1.89 -4.86
N GLN A 230 10.15 -0.66 -5.18
CA GLN A 230 10.51 -0.24 -6.53
C GLN A 230 11.97 -0.57 -6.88
N TRP A 231 12.92 -0.46 -5.94
CA TRP A 231 14.34 -0.50 -6.25
C TRP A 231 15.10 -1.71 -5.69
N LEU A 232 14.45 -2.56 -4.89
CA LEU A 232 15.11 -3.70 -4.23
C LEU A 232 15.72 -4.70 -5.22
N ALA A 233 15.04 -4.99 -6.33
CA ALA A 233 15.56 -5.91 -7.34
C ALA A 233 16.81 -5.32 -8.02
N GLN A 234 16.76 -4.06 -8.45
CA GLN A 234 17.89 -3.35 -9.05
C GLN A 234 19.05 -3.19 -8.08
N TYR A 235 18.77 -2.91 -6.81
CA TYR A 235 19.80 -2.85 -5.78
C TYR A 235 20.48 -4.19 -5.58
N GLY A 236 19.71 -5.28 -5.52
CA GLY A 236 20.22 -6.63 -5.42
C GLY A 236 21.12 -7.00 -6.60
N GLU A 237 20.70 -6.64 -7.81
CA GLU A 237 21.43 -6.93 -9.03
C GLU A 237 22.71 -6.09 -9.18
N PHE A 238 22.58 -4.75 -9.13
CA PHE A 238 23.68 -3.83 -9.50
C PHE A 238 24.61 -3.49 -8.34
N VAL A 239 24.17 -3.61 -7.09
CA VAL A 239 24.96 -3.26 -5.91
C VAL A 239 25.41 -4.49 -5.15
N ALA A 240 24.52 -5.46 -4.92
CA ALA A 240 24.86 -6.68 -4.19
C ALA A 240 25.39 -7.83 -5.09
N GLY A 241 25.36 -7.68 -6.41
CA GLY A 241 25.86 -8.68 -7.37
C GLY A 241 25.01 -9.95 -7.44
N ILE A 242 23.72 -9.87 -7.14
CA ILE A 242 22.78 -10.99 -7.23
C ILE A 242 22.39 -11.18 -8.71
N PRO A 243 22.40 -12.42 -9.26
CA PRO A 243 21.94 -12.67 -10.61
C PRO A 243 20.50 -12.16 -10.82
N HIS A 244 20.21 -11.56 -11.98
CA HIS A 244 18.95 -10.88 -12.30
C HIS A 244 17.70 -11.70 -11.91
N GLU A 245 17.66 -12.98 -12.28
CA GLU A 245 16.53 -13.87 -11.95
C GLU A 245 16.30 -14.03 -10.44
N SER A 246 17.38 -14.06 -9.66
CA SER A 246 17.33 -14.14 -8.20
C SER A 246 17.02 -12.79 -7.55
N ALA A 247 17.51 -11.70 -8.14
CA ALA A 247 17.25 -10.34 -7.67
C ALA A 247 15.76 -9.98 -7.77
N ILE A 248 15.08 -10.40 -8.82
CA ILE A 248 13.62 -10.24 -8.95
C ILE A 248 12.88 -10.93 -7.78
N LYS A 249 13.33 -12.10 -7.33
CA LYS A 249 12.72 -12.86 -6.22
C LYS A 249 12.90 -12.21 -4.86
N LEU A 250 13.83 -11.26 -4.69
CA LEU A 250 13.98 -10.47 -3.47
C LEU A 250 12.67 -9.77 -3.08
N LEU A 251 11.88 -9.37 -4.07
CA LEU A 251 10.60 -8.74 -3.82
C LEU A 251 9.56 -9.70 -3.22
N SER A 252 9.64 -10.99 -3.55
CA SER A 252 8.83 -12.03 -2.89
C SER A 252 9.26 -12.24 -1.45
N VAL A 253 10.57 -12.20 -1.15
CA VAL A 253 11.11 -12.28 0.21
C VAL A 253 10.64 -11.08 1.04
N TYR A 254 10.72 -9.87 0.50
CA TYR A 254 10.21 -8.63 1.09
C TYR A 254 8.70 -8.72 1.37
N THR A 255 7.93 -9.20 0.42
CA THR A 255 6.47 -9.30 0.56
C THR A 255 6.06 -10.39 1.55
N ALA A 256 6.82 -11.49 1.63
CA ALA A 256 6.63 -12.52 2.66
C ALA A 256 6.83 -11.93 4.06
N GLY A 257 7.85 -11.09 4.24
CA GLY A 257 8.06 -10.34 5.48
C GLY A 257 6.86 -9.45 5.81
N SER A 258 6.36 -8.67 4.83
CA SER A 258 5.19 -7.82 4.98
C SER A 258 3.94 -8.61 5.41
N LEU A 259 3.69 -9.74 4.76
CA LEU A 259 2.54 -10.59 5.07
C LEU A 259 2.67 -11.19 6.48
N THR A 260 3.86 -11.67 6.84
CA THR A 260 4.15 -12.18 8.19
C THR A 260 3.88 -11.11 9.25
N CYS A 261 4.30 -9.87 9.03
CA CYS A 261 4.04 -8.75 9.94
C CYS A 261 2.54 -8.50 10.13
N VAL A 262 1.73 -8.57 9.08
CA VAL A 262 0.27 -8.38 9.19
C VAL A 262 -0.33 -9.39 10.16
N PHE A 263 0.05 -10.67 10.07
CA PHE A 263 -0.44 -11.71 10.97
C PHE A 263 0.10 -11.53 12.40
N VAL A 264 1.40 -11.26 12.56
CA VAL A 264 2.02 -11.01 13.86
C VAL A 264 1.38 -9.79 14.54
N THR A 265 1.20 -8.70 13.80
CA THR A 265 0.57 -7.48 14.31
C THR A 265 -0.88 -7.75 14.74
N ALA A 266 -1.64 -8.49 13.93
CA ALA A 266 -3.02 -8.83 14.26
C ALA A 266 -3.13 -9.72 15.52
N ALA A 267 -2.16 -10.61 15.74
CA ALA A 267 -2.14 -11.51 16.89
C ALA A 267 -1.65 -10.82 18.18
N PHE A 268 -0.63 -9.98 18.09
CA PHE A 268 0.08 -9.49 19.28
C PHE A 268 -0.16 -8.02 19.63
N VAL A 269 -0.52 -7.17 18.64
CA VAL A 269 -0.76 -5.73 18.88
C VAL A 269 -2.15 -5.51 19.46
N LYS A 270 -2.41 -5.52 20.60
CA LYS A 270 -3.51 -5.22 21.52
C LYS A 270 -3.41 -6.06 22.79
N GLU A 271 -2.91 -7.29 22.68
CA GLU A 271 -2.83 -8.20 23.81
C GLU A 271 -1.50 -8.04 24.55
N VAL A 272 -0.38 -7.87 23.84
CA VAL A 272 0.98 -7.82 24.39
C VAL A 272 1.61 -6.42 24.29
N PHE A 273 1.42 -5.73 23.16
CA PHE A 273 2.03 -4.42 22.92
C PHE A 273 1.00 -3.35 22.57
N SER A 274 1.24 -2.11 23.04
CA SER A 274 0.45 -0.98 22.54
C SER A 274 0.84 -0.66 21.07
N SER A 275 -0.13 -0.16 20.30
CA SER A 275 0.11 0.26 18.91
C SER A 275 1.28 1.23 18.77
N ALA A 276 1.48 2.13 19.75
CA ALA A 276 2.59 3.08 19.75
C ALA A 276 3.96 2.40 19.92
N VAL A 277 4.06 1.40 20.82
CA VAL A 277 5.29 0.62 20.99
C VAL A 277 5.61 -0.19 19.72
N ALA A 278 4.61 -0.85 19.14
CA ALA A 278 4.79 -1.58 17.88
C ALA A 278 5.28 -0.66 16.76
N MET A 279 4.73 0.56 16.64
CA MET A 279 5.17 1.56 15.66
C MET A 279 6.64 1.94 15.84
N ILE A 280 7.08 2.20 17.08
CA ILE A 280 8.48 2.54 17.40
C ILE A 280 9.41 1.36 17.08
N VAL A 281 9.04 0.14 17.50
CA VAL A 281 9.85 -1.06 17.27
C VAL A 281 9.99 -1.34 15.77
N TYR A 282 8.92 -1.25 15.01
CA TYR A 282 8.96 -1.52 13.57
C TYR A 282 9.76 -0.48 12.81
N THR A 283 9.60 0.81 13.11
CA THR A 283 10.42 1.87 12.47
C THR A 283 11.89 1.77 12.86
N PHE A 284 12.21 1.43 14.09
CA PHE A 284 13.59 1.18 14.53
C PHE A 284 14.20 -0.02 13.78
N LEU A 285 13.47 -1.13 13.72
CA LEU A 285 13.91 -2.34 13.01
C LEU A 285 14.14 -2.08 11.51
N SER A 286 13.27 -1.31 10.88
CA SER A 286 13.43 -0.89 9.47
C SER A 286 14.67 -0.03 9.27
N MET A 287 14.91 0.95 10.17
CA MET A 287 16.09 1.81 10.12
C MET A 287 17.40 1.01 10.26
N ILE A 288 17.47 0.09 11.21
CA ILE A 288 18.67 -0.74 11.42
C ILE A 288 18.86 -1.69 10.23
N ALA A 289 17.79 -2.28 9.72
CA ALA A 289 17.85 -3.18 8.57
C ALA A 289 18.38 -2.47 7.31
N LEU A 290 17.89 -1.26 7.03
CA LEU A 290 18.39 -0.43 5.93
C LEU A 290 19.84 -0.04 6.13
N LEU A 291 20.24 0.34 7.34
CA LEU A 291 21.62 0.67 7.66
C LEU A 291 22.58 -0.50 7.37
N ILE A 292 22.20 -1.72 7.77
CA ILE A 292 23.01 -2.93 7.55
C ILE A 292 23.11 -3.22 6.05
N VAL A 293 22.00 -3.12 5.30
CA VAL A 293 21.99 -3.31 3.84
C VAL A 293 22.88 -2.28 3.13
N CYS A 294 22.87 -1.02 3.58
CA CYS A 294 23.70 0.03 2.99
C CYS A 294 25.19 -0.15 3.29
N LEU A 295 25.55 -0.64 4.50
CA LEU A 295 26.95 -0.81 4.90
C LEU A 295 27.57 -2.10 4.36
N PHE A 296 26.77 -3.16 4.24
CA PHE A 296 27.22 -4.50 3.84
C PHE A 296 26.36 -5.08 2.71
N PRO A 297 26.44 -4.52 1.49
CA PRO A 297 25.58 -4.92 0.38
C PRO A 297 26.03 -6.27 -0.25
N THR A 298 26.01 -7.34 0.53
CA THR A 298 26.29 -8.69 0.05
C THR A 298 25.00 -9.44 -0.30
N PRO A 299 25.02 -10.44 -1.19
CA PRO A 299 23.83 -11.21 -1.57
C PRO A 299 23.08 -11.78 -0.35
N MET A 300 23.81 -12.31 0.62
CA MET A 300 23.24 -12.92 1.82
C MET A 300 22.55 -11.86 2.71
N VAL A 301 23.18 -10.71 2.91
CA VAL A 301 22.66 -9.60 3.73
C VAL A 301 21.41 -9.03 3.05
N VAL A 302 21.50 -8.69 1.77
CA VAL A 302 20.36 -8.10 1.05
C VAL A 302 19.17 -9.06 1.04
N THR A 303 19.38 -10.34 0.82
CA THR A 303 18.29 -11.34 0.84
C THR A 303 17.67 -11.50 2.22
N GLY A 304 18.46 -11.65 3.28
CA GLY A 304 17.96 -11.81 4.64
C GLY A 304 17.25 -10.55 5.15
N PHE A 305 17.85 -9.38 4.90
CA PHE A 305 17.28 -8.10 5.35
C PHE A 305 16.12 -7.61 4.48
N ALA A 306 15.96 -8.10 3.23
CA ALA A 306 14.74 -7.87 2.45
C ALA A 306 13.50 -8.35 3.21
N PHE A 307 13.55 -9.53 3.85
CA PHE A 307 12.46 -10.02 4.71
C PHE A 307 12.23 -9.09 5.91
N ILE A 308 13.28 -8.66 6.60
CA ILE A 308 13.18 -7.81 7.80
C ILE A 308 12.62 -6.43 7.44
N ILE A 309 13.06 -5.82 6.33
CA ILE A 309 12.53 -4.54 5.86
C ILE A 309 11.06 -4.72 5.44
N GLY A 310 10.73 -5.80 4.73
CA GLY A 310 9.35 -6.13 4.39
C GLY A 310 8.47 -6.26 5.62
N PHE A 311 8.93 -6.98 6.63
CA PHE A 311 8.24 -7.14 7.91
C PHE A 311 8.03 -5.80 8.62
N SER A 312 9.07 -5.01 8.76
CA SER A 312 9.04 -3.80 9.58
C SER A 312 8.44 -2.59 8.85
N ALA A 313 8.84 -2.30 7.60
CA ALA A 313 8.37 -1.12 6.88
C ALA A 313 7.03 -1.33 6.19
N ALA A 314 6.85 -2.48 5.50
CA ALA A 314 5.67 -2.70 4.66
C ALA A 314 4.46 -3.31 5.39
N GLY A 315 4.71 -4.11 6.43
CA GLY A 315 3.67 -4.95 7.02
C GLY A 315 2.71 -4.24 7.95
N GLY A 316 3.16 -3.24 8.70
CA GLY A 316 2.33 -2.70 9.79
C GLY A 316 2.44 -1.21 10.05
N VAL A 317 3.55 -0.56 9.71
CA VAL A 317 3.86 0.83 10.08
C VAL A 317 2.76 1.80 9.63
N LEU A 318 2.34 1.71 8.37
CA LEU A 318 1.34 2.61 7.80
C LEU A 318 -0.04 2.43 8.46
N GLN A 319 -0.48 1.18 8.64
CA GLN A 319 -1.78 0.87 9.25
C GLN A 319 -1.83 1.23 10.72
N ILE A 320 -0.74 0.98 11.47
CA ILE A 320 -0.63 1.35 12.87
C ILE A 320 -0.64 2.87 13.01
N GLY A 321 0.11 3.60 12.19
CA GLY A 321 0.14 5.06 12.17
C GLY A 321 -1.24 5.66 11.89
N ALA A 322 -1.96 5.16 10.87
CA ALA A 322 -3.32 5.57 10.55
C ALA A 322 -4.29 5.31 11.72
N THR A 323 -4.16 4.18 12.40
CA THR A 323 -5.00 3.82 13.55
C THR A 323 -4.75 4.76 14.73
N ILE A 324 -3.48 5.04 15.06
CA ILE A 324 -3.12 5.96 16.15
C ILE A 324 -3.64 7.37 15.83
N MET A 325 -3.48 7.84 14.59
CA MET A 325 -4.00 9.14 14.17
C MET A 325 -5.53 9.20 14.31
N ALA A 326 -6.27 8.19 13.85
CA ALA A 326 -7.71 8.13 14.00
C ALA A 326 -8.17 8.16 15.47
N MET A 327 -7.42 7.51 16.37
CA MET A 327 -7.69 7.54 17.81
C MET A 327 -7.33 8.88 18.45
N SER A 328 -6.33 9.59 17.94
CA SER A 328 -5.91 10.90 18.43
C SER A 328 -6.86 12.04 18.03
N PHE A 329 -7.68 11.84 16.99
CA PHE A 329 -8.65 12.82 16.49
C PHE A 329 -10.09 12.26 16.49
N PRO A 330 -10.70 12.00 17.65
CA PRO A 330 -11.97 11.27 17.75
C PRO A 330 -13.14 12.00 17.07
N ASN A 331 -13.16 13.34 17.08
CA ASN A 331 -14.21 14.16 16.45
C ASN A 331 -14.06 14.31 14.93
N GLY A 332 -13.00 13.77 14.34
CA GLY A 332 -12.70 13.87 12.90
C GLY A 332 -11.93 12.68 12.36
N LYS A 333 -12.23 11.48 12.82
CA LYS A 333 -11.50 10.23 12.44
C LYS A 333 -11.37 10.06 10.93
N GLY A 334 -12.47 10.23 10.19
CA GLY A 334 -12.45 10.09 8.73
C GLY A 334 -11.59 11.16 8.05
N LYS A 335 -11.66 12.41 8.52
CA LYS A 335 -10.83 13.51 8.01
C LYS A 335 -9.34 13.25 8.30
N ALA A 336 -9.01 12.84 9.51
CA ALA A 336 -7.65 12.56 9.93
C ALA A 336 -7.04 11.41 9.10
N THR A 337 -7.72 10.27 8.99
CA THR A 337 -7.27 9.14 8.16
C THR A 337 -7.20 9.50 6.68
N GLY A 338 -8.13 10.30 6.17
CA GLY A 338 -8.12 10.81 4.80
C GLY A 338 -6.85 11.64 4.52
N ILE A 339 -6.49 12.56 5.40
CA ILE A 339 -5.25 13.36 5.30
C ILE A 339 -4.02 12.46 5.33
N PHE A 340 -3.98 11.49 6.25
CA PHE A 340 -2.88 10.53 6.38
C PHE A 340 -2.63 9.75 5.08
N TYR A 341 -3.67 9.16 4.50
CA TYR A 341 -3.55 8.39 3.26
C TYR A 341 -3.32 9.27 2.03
N THR A 342 -3.80 10.52 2.03
CA THR A 342 -3.48 11.49 0.96
C THR A 342 -1.99 11.83 0.96
N ALA A 343 -1.39 12.01 2.14
CA ALA A 343 0.06 12.18 2.26
C ALA A 343 0.84 10.96 1.74
N GLY A 344 0.36 9.74 2.05
CA GLY A 344 0.90 8.51 1.47
C GLY A 344 0.78 8.44 -0.06
N SER A 345 -0.35 8.89 -0.61
CA SER A 345 -0.53 8.96 -2.07
C SER A 345 0.42 9.97 -2.71
N LEU A 346 0.68 11.10 -2.03
CA LEU A 346 1.67 12.08 -2.47
C LEU A 346 3.09 11.47 -2.47
N ALA A 347 3.43 10.63 -1.49
CA ALA A 347 4.70 9.90 -1.50
C ALA A 347 4.79 8.96 -2.72
N SER A 348 3.73 8.23 -3.04
CA SER A 348 3.70 7.36 -4.23
C SER A 348 3.93 8.11 -5.55
N PHE A 349 3.64 9.41 -5.60
CA PHE A 349 3.95 10.28 -6.74
C PHE A 349 5.36 10.83 -6.67
N THR A 350 5.76 11.39 -5.54
CA THR A 350 7.01 12.15 -5.41
C THR A 350 8.25 11.28 -5.29
N ILE A 351 8.15 10.12 -4.60
CA ILE A 351 9.30 9.22 -4.41
C ILE A 351 9.87 8.70 -5.73
N PRO A 352 9.09 8.20 -6.69
CA PRO A 352 9.65 7.80 -7.99
C PRO A 352 10.36 8.94 -8.74
N LEU A 353 9.88 10.18 -8.60
CA LEU A 353 10.53 11.36 -9.21
C LEU A 353 11.87 11.68 -8.54
N ILE A 354 11.97 11.56 -7.22
CA ILE A 354 13.21 11.76 -6.47
C ILE A 354 14.19 10.64 -6.81
N THR A 355 13.74 9.39 -6.77
CA THR A 355 14.59 8.22 -7.04
C THR A 355 15.04 8.16 -8.50
N ALA A 356 14.25 8.69 -9.45
CA ALA A 356 14.68 8.90 -10.83
C ALA A 356 15.92 9.78 -10.95
N LYS A 357 16.02 10.83 -10.14
CA LYS A 357 17.22 11.67 -10.09
C LYS A 357 18.38 10.96 -9.39
N LEU A 358 18.11 10.29 -8.27
CA LEU A 358 19.12 9.56 -7.51
C LEU A 358 19.70 8.38 -8.27
N SER A 359 18.91 7.70 -9.11
CA SER A 359 19.38 6.57 -9.93
C SER A 359 20.50 6.96 -10.89
N LYS A 360 20.54 8.25 -11.34
CA LYS A 360 21.62 8.79 -12.17
C LYS A 360 22.93 8.99 -11.39
N MET A 361 22.87 9.07 -10.06
CA MET A 361 24.03 9.13 -9.17
C MET A 361 24.51 7.74 -8.78
N GLY A 362 23.72 6.71 -9.05
CA GLY A 362 23.96 5.30 -8.73
C GLY A 362 22.84 4.70 -7.89
N ILE A 363 22.54 3.43 -8.12
CA ILE A 363 21.44 2.71 -7.44
C ILE A 363 21.64 2.69 -5.91
N ALA A 364 22.88 2.61 -5.41
CA ALA A 364 23.19 2.65 -3.98
C ALA A 364 22.67 3.91 -3.29
N SER A 365 22.71 5.08 -3.96
CA SER A 365 22.25 6.35 -3.38
C SER A 365 20.77 6.34 -2.99
N ILE A 366 19.98 5.51 -3.65
CA ILE A 366 18.55 5.37 -3.39
C ILE A 366 18.30 4.73 -2.02
N MET A 367 19.03 3.66 -1.67
CA MET A 367 18.89 3.02 -0.36
C MET A 367 19.45 3.89 0.78
N TRP A 368 20.51 4.69 0.54
CA TRP A 368 20.96 5.69 1.50
C TRP A 368 19.92 6.78 1.74
N PHE A 369 19.23 7.21 0.69
CA PHE A 369 18.12 8.15 0.83
C PHE A 369 16.95 7.54 1.63
N ASP A 370 16.63 6.26 1.42
CA ASP A 370 15.60 5.58 2.21
C ASP A 370 16.00 5.44 3.69
N LEU A 371 17.26 5.17 3.96
CA LEU A 371 17.79 5.19 5.34
C LEU A 371 17.56 6.55 6.01
N LEU A 372 17.81 7.66 5.30
CA LEU A 372 17.55 9.00 5.81
C LEU A 372 16.06 9.19 6.14
N ILE A 373 15.16 8.75 5.24
CA ILE A 373 13.71 8.77 5.47
C ILE A 373 13.35 7.92 6.70
N ALA A 374 13.93 6.74 6.85
CA ALA A 374 13.68 5.84 7.97
C ALA A 374 14.15 6.43 9.31
N ILE A 375 15.29 7.15 9.34
CA ILE A 375 15.78 7.87 10.52
C ILE A 375 14.78 8.94 10.95
N VAL A 376 14.31 9.76 9.99
CA VAL A 376 13.29 10.79 10.27
C VAL A 376 12.00 10.14 10.74
N GLY A 377 11.58 9.04 10.13
CA GLY A 377 10.42 8.26 10.53
C GLY A 377 10.52 7.72 11.95
N PHE A 378 11.71 7.26 12.35
CA PHE A 378 11.95 6.77 13.71
C PHE A 378 11.88 7.90 14.76
N VAL A 379 12.46 9.07 14.47
CA VAL A 379 12.35 10.25 15.35
C VAL A 379 10.89 10.67 15.52
N ILE A 380 10.12 10.68 14.45
CA ILE A 380 8.69 11.00 14.50
C ILE A 380 7.91 9.92 15.29
N ALA A 381 8.24 8.64 15.11
CA ALA A 381 7.62 7.56 15.87
C ALA A 381 7.87 7.69 17.38
N LEU A 382 9.06 8.10 17.78
CA LEU A 382 9.38 8.39 19.20
C LEU A 382 8.54 9.54 19.74
N TYR A 383 8.39 10.62 18.97
CA TYR A 383 7.54 11.75 19.37
C TYR A 383 6.07 11.32 19.54
N ILE A 384 5.53 10.58 18.57
CA ILE A 384 4.15 10.08 18.63
C ILE A 384 3.97 9.15 19.84
N GLY A 385 4.92 8.26 20.08
CA GLY A 385 4.90 7.38 21.26
C GLY A 385 4.91 8.13 22.58
N TYR A 386 5.75 9.16 22.69
CA TYR A 386 5.81 10.02 23.87
C TYR A 386 4.46 10.76 24.10
N ARG A 387 3.87 11.33 23.07
CA ARG A 387 2.54 11.98 23.14
C ARG A 387 1.44 11.01 23.58
N GLN A 388 1.45 9.78 23.08
CA GLN A 388 0.49 8.75 23.50
C GLN A 388 0.65 8.37 25.00
N LEU A 389 1.86 8.37 25.52
CA LEU A 389 2.10 8.16 26.95
C LEU A 389 1.55 9.31 27.81
N GLN A 390 1.76 10.56 27.38
CA GLN A 390 1.21 11.74 28.07
C GLN A 390 -0.32 11.72 28.13
N VAL A 391 -0.99 11.42 26.99
CA VAL A 391 -2.45 11.32 26.94
C VAL A 391 -2.98 10.22 27.87
N ARG A 392 -2.33 9.07 27.93
CA ARG A 392 -2.71 7.99 28.85
C ARG A 392 -2.48 8.35 30.30
N ALA A 393 -1.41 9.06 30.64
CA ALA A 393 -1.14 9.53 31.98
C ALA A 393 -2.20 10.53 32.47
N ALA A 394 -2.55 11.50 31.60
CA ALA A 394 -3.59 12.48 31.89
C ALA A 394 -4.98 11.82 32.09
N ALA A 395 -5.33 10.82 31.28
CA ALA A 395 -6.58 10.07 31.43
C ALA A 395 -6.64 9.25 32.73
N ARG A 396 -5.52 8.73 33.22
CA ARG A 396 -5.47 8.02 34.52
C ARG A 396 -5.66 8.97 35.70
N THR A 397 -5.03 10.15 35.68
CA THR A 397 -5.19 11.16 36.73
C THR A 397 -6.60 11.70 36.82
N SER A 398 -7.26 11.95 35.69
CA SER A 398 -8.66 12.39 35.65
C SER A 398 -9.63 11.30 36.15
N HIS A 399 -9.35 10.03 35.91
CA HIS A 399 -10.20 8.93 36.41
C HIS A 399 -10.07 8.76 37.92
N VAL A 400 -8.86 8.89 38.47
CA VAL A 400 -8.61 8.84 39.92
C VAL A 400 -9.27 10.04 40.62
N ALA A 401 -9.21 11.24 40.05
CA ALA A 401 -9.86 12.43 40.58
C ALA A 401 -11.41 12.38 40.53
N ALA A 402 -11.99 11.60 39.60
CA ALA A 402 -13.44 11.44 39.48
C ALA A 402 -14.00 10.32 40.40
N THR A 403 -13.11 9.47 40.97
CA THR A 403 -13.47 8.36 41.87
C THR A 403 -13.11 8.65 43.32
N ALA A 404 -12.41 9.73 43.61
CA ALA A 404 -12.14 10.30 44.94
C ALA A 404 -13.17 11.41 45.28
#